data_7322ce2ac42ba62ae1d3db25995e0bb4
#
_entry.id   7322ce2ac42ba62ae1d3db25995e0bb4
#
_cell.length_a   1.000
_cell.length_b   1.000
_cell.length_c   1.000
_cell.angle_alpha   90.00
_cell.angle_beta   90.00
_cell.angle_gamma   90.00
#
_symmetry.space_group_name_H-M   'P 1'
#
loop_
_entity.id
_entity.type
_entity.pdbx_description
1 polymer ?
#
loop_
_entity_poly.entity_id
_entity_poly.type
_entity_poly.pdbx_seq_one_letter_code
_entity_poly.pdbx_strand_id
1 'polypeptide(L)'
;MRADVVVDGIVFGEGPVWVPDGTAGGPSLVVTSVAAGALYRVWPERNHTEVLADTGGGANGAALAADGSILVTQNGGMDFSKLPLAVDYPYNPATPGLQLATLDGAVRYLADDDLQAPNDLVVAADGTVYFTDPPHFPLPAEPVGRVMAYARDGGRRVIADGFTYCNGIAFDRDGTLVVIEGRGLQRILPDGEREWIVEKLGRGGGDGFCLDTEGNYYVAATVDHGVRVVDPVGNELDFLALEGDGVTTNCCFGGTDGRTLFATDAIPGRVVAWEGLPHPGLRMHTWPGPA
;
A
#
# COMPACT_ATOMS: atom_id res chain seq x y z
N MET A 1 11.29 18.17 -7.88
CA MET A 1 11.11 18.47 -6.43
C MET A 1 12.03 17.53 -5.68
N ARG A 2 12.66 17.95 -4.57
CA ARG A 2 13.54 17.09 -3.77
C ARG A 2 12.74 16.47 -2.62
N ALA A 3 12.99 15.20 -2.31
CA ALA A 3 12.43 14.55 -1.15
C ALA A 3 13.25 14.84 0.11
N ASP A 4 12.57 14.99 1.23
CA ASP A 4 13.19 15.01 2.56
C ASP A 4 13.01 13.65 3.25
N VAL A 5 14.01 13.21 4.01
CA VAL A 5 13.91 11.98 4.80
C VAL A 5 13.11 12.29 6.06
N VAL A 6 12.01 11.56 6.26
CA VAL A 6 11.14 11.69 7.43
C VAL A 6 11.62 10.82 8.59
N VAL A 7 12.01 9.59 8.27
CA VAL A 7 12.52 8.60 9.24
C VAL A 7 13.36 7.55 8.54
N ASP A 8 14.39 7.06 9.23
CA ASP A 8 15.21 5.92 8.84
C ASP A 8 14.94 4.70 9.76
N GLY A 9 15.28 3.51 9.27
CA GLY A 9 15.27 2.27 10.07
C GLY A 9 13.96 1.48 9.97
N ILE A 10 13.03 1.83 9.07
CA ILE A 10 11.86 1.00 8.76
C ILE A 10 12.21 0.07 7.60
N VAL A 11 12.74 -1.11 7.94
CA VAL A 11 13.24 -2.08 6.95
C VAL A 11 12.11 -2.63 6.10
N PHE A 12 12.27 -2.57 4.80
CA PHE A 12 11.27 -2.95 3.80
C PHE A 12 9.88 -2.42 4.16
N GLY A 13 9.81 -1.09 4.27
CA GLY A 13 8.57 -0.36 4.58
C GLY A 13 7.57 -0.47 3.44
N GLU A 14 6.28 -0.55 3.82
CA GLU A 14 5.12 -0.66 2.95
C GLU A 14 3.93 0.13 3.50
N GLY A 15 2.78 0.05 2.86
CA GLY A 15 1.47 0.49 3.29
C GLY A 15 1.42 1.77 4.13
N PRO A 16 1.97 2.89 3.67
CA PRO A 16 1.90 4.12 4.45
C PRO A 16 0.45 4.64 4.48
N VAL A 17 -0.03 5.02 5.65
CA VAL A 17 -1.35 5.63 5.83
C VAL A 17 -1.29 6.84 6.75
N TRP A 18 -1.81 7.97 6.29
CA TRP A 18 -1.90 9.17 7.10
C TRP A 18 -3.08 9.11 8.07
N VAL A 19 -2.81 9.30 9.35
CA VAL A 19 -3.81 9.45 10.40
C VAL A 19 -4.02 10.95 10.63
N PRO A 20 -5.16 11.52 10.23
CA PRO A 20 -5.37 12.97 10.29
C PRO A 20 -5.54 13.48 11.71
N ASP A 21 -5.40 14.80 11.88
CA ASP A 21 -5.72 15.47 13.14
C ASP A 21 -7.20 15.25 13.53
N GLY A 22 -7.46 15.14 14.83
CA GLY A 22 -8.79 14.82 15.36
C GLY A 22 -9.14 13.32 15.33
N THR A 23 -8.35 12.47 14.67
CA THR A 23 -8.44 11.02 14.79
C THR A 23 -7.56 10.54 15.94
N ALA A 24 -7.98 9.51 16.66
CA ALA A 24 -7.16 8.91 17.71
C ALA A 24 -5.79 8.51 17.16
N GLY A 25 -4.72 9.02 17.77
CA GLY A 25 -3.34 8.83 17.33
C GLY A 25 -2.82 9.81 16.28
N GLY A 26 -3.65 10.68 15.70
CA GLY A 26 -3.21 11.70 14.73
C GLY A 26 -2.77 13.04 15.38
N PRO A 27 -2.15 13.96 14.60
CA PRO A 27 -1.65 13.68 13.25
C PRO A 27 -0.40 12.79 13.28
N SER A 28 -0.37 11.75 12.48
CA SER A 28 0.78 10.83 12.36
C SER A 28 0.73 10.04 11.06
N LEU A 29 1.84 9.43 10.70
CA LEU A 29 1.90 8.44 9.63
C LEU A 29 2.03 7.05 10.27
N VAL A 30 1.25 6.08 9.82
CA VAL A 30 1.49 4.66 10.11
C VAL A 30 2.10 4.02 8.89
N VAL A 31 3.12 3.18 9.11
CA VAL A 31 3.86 2.48 8.06
C VAL A 31 4.01 1.03 8.46
N THR A 32 3.76 0.12 7.55
CA THR A 32 4.03 -1.30 7.74
C THR A 32 5.48 -1.62 7.43
N SER A 33 5.97 -2.73 7.94
CA SER A 33 7.25 -3.31 7.53
C SER A 33 7.07 -4.80 7.28
N VAL A 34 7.26 -5.19 6.03
CA VAL A 34 7.18 -6.59 5.61
C VAL A 34 8.30 -7.41 6.28
N ALA A 35 9.51 -6.86 6.33
CA ALA A 35 10.66 -7.56 6.89
C ALA A 35 10.63 -7.66 8.41
N ALA A 36 10.18 -6.61 9.11
CA ALA A 36 10.08 -6.63 10.56
C ALA A 36 8.80 -7.31 11.06
N GLY A 37 7.77 -7.45 10.21
CA GLY A 37 6.46 -7.96 10.63
C GLY A 37 5.77 -7.03 11.64
N ALA A 38 5.87 -5.72 11.43
CA ALA A 38 5.44 -4.74 12.41
C ALA A 38 4.79 -3.51 11.75
N LEU A 39 4.00 -2.79 12.55
CA LEU A 39 3.52 -1.45 12.27
C LEU A 39 4.36 -0.43 13.03
N TYR A 40 4.74 0.62 12.34
CA TYR A 40 5.42 1.78 12.93
C TYR A 40 4.49 2.98 12.89
N ARG A 41 4.48 3.77 13.98
CA ARG A 41 3.87 5.09 13.99
C ARG A 41 4.96 6.14 13.97
N VAL A 42 4.84 7.08 13.05
CA VAL A 42 5.79 8.14 12.79
C VAL A 42 5.10 9.49 12.98
N TRP A 43 5.68 10.37 13.76
CA TRP A 43 5.28 11.78 13.88
C TRP A 43 6.31 12.65 13.17
N PRO A 44 6.10 13.04 11.90
CA PRO A 44 7.08 13.79 11.12
C PRO A 44 7.51 15.09 11.81
N GLU A 45 6.54 15.85 12.32
CA GLU A 45 6.76 17.11 13.02
C GLU A 45 7.62 16.99 14.29
N ARG A 46 7.66 15.80 14.90
CA ARG A 46 8.37 15.53 16.16
C ARG A 46 9.66 14.76 15.99
N ASN A 47 9.96 14.33 14.76
CA ASN A 47 11.05 13.39 14.47
C ASN A 47 11.02 12.19 15.42
N HIS A 48 9.84 11.61 15.62
CA HIS A 48 9.61 10.52 16.58
C HIS A 48 8.97 9.32 15.87
N THR A 49 9.45 8.14 16.23
CA THR A 49 8.95 6.86 15.70
C THR A 49 8.85 5.84 16.83
N GLU A 50 7.78 5.05 16.82
CA GLU A 50 7.60 3.91 17.73
C GLU A 50 7.04 2.71 16.98
N VAL A 51 7.25 1.51 17.52
CA VAL A 51 6.54 0.31 17.08
C VAL A 51 5.13 0.37 17.65
N LEU A 52 4.13 0.41 16.79
CA LEU A 52 2.72 0.42 17.17
C LEU A 52 2.22 -0.98 17.49
N ALA A 53 2.56 -1.97 16.65
CA ALA A 53 2.07 -3.33 16.80
C ALA A 53 3.03 -4.33 16.14
N ASP A 54 3.07 -5.56 16.67
CA ASP A 54 3.70 -6.73 16.08
C ASP A 54 2.62 -7.54 15.35
N THR A 55 2.77 -7.74 14.04
CA THR A 55 1.84 -8.49 13.18
C THR A 55 2.26 -9.93 12.96
N GLY A 56 3.40 -10.32 13.47
CA GLY A 56 3.96 -11.67 13.37
C GLY A 56 4.79 -11.95 12.12
N GLY A 57 4.75 -11.09 11.12
CA GLY A 57 5.46 -11.21 9.84
C GLY A 57 4.69 -10.47 8.75
N GLY A 58 5.27 -10.22 7.62
CA GLY A 58 4.64 -9.85 6.35
C GLY A 58 3.58 -8.74 6.32
N ALA A 59 3.61 -7.78 7.26
CA ALA A 59 2.71 -6.64 7.23
C ALA A 59 2.93 -5.83 5.96
N ASN A 60 1.89 -5.72 5.11
CA ASN A 60 2.00 -5.10 3.79
C ASN A 60 1.11 -3.85 3.68
N GLY A 61 0.00 -3.85 2.98
CA GLY A 61 -0.89 -2.70 2.88
C GLY A 61 -1.56 -2.33 4.20
N ALA A 62 -1.93 -1.06 4.37
CA ALA A 62 -2.65 -0.58 5.53
C ALA A 62 -3.77 0.40 5.17
N ALA A 63 -4.84 0.42 5.97
CA ALA A 63 -5.90 1.42 5.89
C ALA A 63 -6.41 1.81 7.29
N LEU A 64 -6.86 3.05 7.41
CA LEU A 64 -7.36 3.61 8.65
C LEU A 64 -8.78 3.13 8.94
N ALA A 65 -9.06 2.71 10.17
CA ALA A 65 -10.41 2.50 10.67
C ALA A 65 -10.94 3.75 11.39
N ALA A 66 -12.25 3.85 11.51
CA ALA A 66 -12.93 5.03 12.09
C ALA A 66 -12.58 5.30 13.56
N ASP A 67 -12.21 4.25 14.30
CA ASP A 67 -11.78 4.33 15.71
C ASP A 67 -10.27 4.59 15.87
N GLY A 68 -9.53 4.77 14.78
CA GLY A 68 -8.08 4.93 14.75
C GLY A 68 -7.29 3.62 14.68
N SER A 69 -7.94 2.46 14.73
CA SER A 69 -7.30 1.17 14.47
C SER A 69 -6.84 1.09 13.01
N ILE A 70 -5.92 0.20 12.72
CA ILE A 70 -5.34 0.00 11.39
C ILE A 70 -5.70 -1.37 10.85
N LEU A 71 -6.36 -1.41 9.69
CA LEU A 71 -6.46 -2.61 8.88
C LEU A 71 -5.10 -2.89 8.24
N VAL A 72 -4.71 -4.17 8.20
CA VAL A 72 -3.42 -4.59 7.63
C VAL A 72 -3.63 -5.84 6.79
N THR A 73 -3.09 -5.85 5.59
CA THR A 73 -2.92 -7.10 4.85
C THR A 73 -1.65 -7.78 5.34
N GLN A 74 -1.79 -9.06 5.71
CA GLN A 74 -0.71 -9.94 6.13
C GLN A 74 -0.37 -10.85 4.95
N ASN A 75 0.81 -10.67 4.33
CA ASN A 75 1.18 -11.47 3.16
C ASN A 75 1.78 -12.85 3.50
N GLY A 76 1.84 -13.21 4.78
CA GLY A 76 2.38 -14.50 5.22
C GLY A 76 3.89 -14.53 5.46
N GLY A 77 4.55 -13.38 5.31
CA GLY A 77 6.01 -13.24 5.39
C GLY A 77 6.67 -13.37 4.02
N MET A 78 7.74 -12.62 3.82
CA MET A 78 8.49 -12.58 2.57
C MET A 78 9.88 -13.21 2.78
N ASP A 79 10.18 -14.22 1.98
CA ASP A 79 11.51 -14.83 1.94
C ASP A 79 12.39 -14.04 0.95
N PHE A 80 13.12 -13.06 1.47
CA PHE A 80 13.95 -12.17 0.67
C PHE A 80 15.08 -12.89 -0.07
N SER A 81 15.50 -14.08 0.38
CA SER A 81 16.51 -14.88 -0.32
C SER A 81 16.05 -15.39 -1.70
N LYS A 82 14.74 -15.38 -1.96
CA LYS A 82 14.15 -15.75 -3.25
C LYS A 82 13.92 -14.58 -4.20
N LEU A 83 14.24 -13.36 -3.75
CA LEU A 83 14.09 -12.14 -4.55
C LEU A 83 15.44 -11.70 -5.13
N PRO A 84 15.46 -11.00 -6.28
CA PRO A 84 16.68 -10.45 -6.85
C PRO A 84 17.08 -9.13 -6.15
N LEU A 85 17.07 -9.14 -4.83
CA LEU A 85 17.40 -8.00 -3.97
C LEU A 85 18.64 -8.30 -3.14
N ALA A 86 19.57 -7.36 -3.04
CA ALA A 86 20.80 -7.50 -2.25
C ALA A 86 20.56 -7.11 -0.78
N VAL A 87 19.63 -7.80 -0.12
CA VAL A 87 19.28 -7.58 1.30
C VAL A 87 19.32 -8.89 2.07
N ASP A 88 19.65 -8.81 3.34
CA ASP A 88 19.68 -9.95 4.28
C ASP A 88 18.66 -9.65 5.40
N TYR A 89 17.37 -9.76 5.08
CA TYR A 89 16.30 -9.59 6.05
C TYR A 89 15.82 -10.95 6.56
N PRO A 90 15.41 -11.02 7.84
CA PRO A 90 14.88 -12.25 8.40
C PRO A 90 13.58 -12.65 7.69
N TYR A 91 13.39 -13.95 7.49
CA TYR A 91 12.12 -14.51 7.07
C TYR A 91 11.27 -14.83 8.30
N ASN A 92 10.18 -14.10 8.48
CA ASN A 92 9.22 -14.26 9.56
C ASN A 92 7.89 -14.78 8.99
N PRO A 93 7.69 -16.11 8.88
CA PRO A 93 6.46 -16.67 8.33
C PRO A 93 5.27 -16.42 9.25
N ALA A 94 4.15 -16.02 8.68
CA ALA A 94 2.86 -15.84 9.35
C ALA A 94 1.74 -16.42 8.49
N THR A 95 0.53 -16.52 9.02
CA THR A 95 -0.64 -16.91 8.23
C THR A 95 -1.06 -15.72 7.33
N PRO A 96 -1.19 -15.91 6.01
CA PRO A 96 -1.74 -14.87 5.16
C PRO A 96 -3.14 -14.45 5.60
N GLY A 97 -3.45 -13.15 5.56
CA GLY A 97 -4.74 -12.73 6.07
C GLY A 97 -5.01 -11.23 6.02
N LEU A 98 -6.17 -10.87 6.54
CA LEU A 98 -6.53 -9.50 6.87
C LEU A 98 -6.54 -9.36 8.40
N GLN A 99 -5.77 -8.43 8.92
CA GLN A 99 -5.63 -8.16 10.36
C GLN A 99 -6.18 -6.79 10.72
N LEU A 100 -6.52 -6.62 11.99
CA LEU A 100 -6.82 -5.33 12.62
C LEU A 100 -5.88 -5.14 13.80
N ALA A 101 -5.10 -4.06 13.74
CA ALA A 101 -4.22 -3.62 14.82
C ALA A 101 -4.86 -2.43 15.54
N THR A 102 -5.00 -2.52 16.84
CA THR A 102 -5.54 -1.44 17.69
C THR A 102 -4.44 -0.50 18.18
N LEU A 103 -4.81 0.67 18.71
CA LEU A 103 -3.86 1.69 19.14
C LEU A 103 -3.03 1.30 20.37
N ASP A 104 -3.45 0.28 21.11
CA ASP A 104 -2.71 -0.32 22.24
C ASP A 104 -1.80 -1.47 21.80
N GLY A 105 -1.69 -1.72 20.49
CA GLY A 105 -0.79 -2.70 19.91
C GLY A 105 -1.36 -4.11 19.80
N ALA A 106 -2.61 -4.36 20.19
CA ALA A 106 -3.24 -5.66 20.02
C ALA A 106 -3.55 -5.91 18.52
N VAL A 107 -3.28 -7.14 18.06
CA VAL A 107 -3.54 -7.56 16.67
C VAL A 107 -4.45 -8.77 16.66
N ARG A 108 -5.44 -8.77 15.78
CA ARG A 108 -6.32 -9.92 15.54
C ARG A 108 -6.60 -10.09 14.06
N TYR A 109 -6.80 -11.34 13.65
CA TYR A 109 -7.27 -11.64 12.30
C TYR A 109 -8.76 -11.32 12.14
N LEU A 110 -9.11 -10.76 11.00
CA LEU A 110 -10.48 -10.63 10.48
C LEU A 110 -10.79 -11.78 9.50
N ALA A 111 -9.78 -12.20 8.75
CA ALA A 111 -9.83 -13.32 7.82
C ALA A 111 -8.43 -13.93 7.67
N ASP A 112 -8.30 -15.25 7.68
CA ASP A 112 -7.02 -15.99 7.63
C ASP A 112 -7.09 -17.33 6.90
N ASP A 113 -8.17 -17.58 6.16
CA ASP A 113 -8.36 -18.80 5.40
C ASP A 113 -8.46 -18.52 3.90
N ASP A 114 -7.94 -19.43 3.08
CA ASP A 114 -7.96 -19.37 1.60
C ASP A 114 -7.41 -18.06 1.02
N LEU A 115 -6.30 -17.55 1.58
CA LEU A 115 -5.57 -16.38 1.08
C LEU A 115 -4.14 -16.78 0.70
N GLN A 116 -3.59 -16.14 -0.36
CA GLN A 116 -2.26 -16.43 -0.88
C GLN A 116 -1.21 -15.55 -0.21
N ALA A 117 -1.18 -14.27 -0.58
CA ALA A 117 -0.26 -13.27 -0.02
C ALA A 117 -0.88 -11.87 -0.10
N PRO A 118 -1.94 -11.58 0.69
CA PRO A 118 -2.60 -10.26 0.67
C PRO A 118 -1.59 -9.12 0.70
N ASN A 119 -1.71 -8.22 -0.30
CA ASN A 119 -0.73 -7.16 -0.53
C ASN A 119 -1.32 -5.79 -0.17
N ASP A 120 -1.83 -5.00 -1.10
CA ASP A 120 -2.42 -3.70 -0.82
C ASP A 120 -3.93 -3.78 -0.61
N LEU A 121 -4.50 -2.74 0.02
CA LEU A 121 -5.93 -2.67 0.30
C LEU A 121 -6.49 -1.25 0.18
N VAL A 122 -7.79 -1.17 -0.12
CA VAL A 122 -8.56 0.08 -0.13
C VAL A 122 -9.95 -0.16 0.45
N VAL A 123 -10.49 0.85 1.15
CA VAL A 123 -11.83 0.80 1.74
C VAL A 123 -12.81 1.54 0.84
N ALA A 124 -13.94 0.91 0.50
CA ALA A 124 -15.04 1.53 -0.24
C ALA A 124 -15.94 2.36 0.68
N ALA A 125 -16.79 3.19 0.09
CA ALA A 125 -17.73 4.06 0.80
C ALA A 125 -18.73 3.30 1.68
N ASP A 126 -19.09 2.07 1.32
CA ASP A 126 -19.97 1.18 2.08
C ASP A 126 -19.24 0.42 3.21
N GLY A 127 -17.92 0.59 3.31
CA GLY A 127 -17.06 -0.10 4.28
C GLY A 127 -16.57 -1.47 3.83
N THR A 128 -16.82 -1.89 2.59
CA THR A 128 -16.19 -3.08 2.01
C THR A 128 -14.71 -2.82 1.81
N VAL A 129 -13.87 -3.78 2.20
CA VAL A 129 -12.41 -3.73 2.00
C VAL A 129 -12.08 -4.52 0.74
N TYR A 130 -11.46 -3.85 -0.23
CA TYR A 130 -10.90 -4.50 -1.42
C TYR A 130 -9.41 -4.65 -1.24
N PHE A 131 -8.85 -5.79 -1.61
CA PHE A 131 -7.41 -6.03 -1.49
C PHE A 131 -6.91 -6.95 -2.60
N THR A 132 -5.64 -6.78 -2.94
CA THR A 132 -4.93 -7.67 -3.86
C THR A 132 -4.40 -8.88 -3.11
N ASP A 133 -4.48 -10.05 -3.75
CA ASP A 133 -4.03 -11.33 -3.20
C ASP A 133 -3.19 -12.08 -4.27
N PRO A 134 -1.95 -11.59 -4.53
CA PRO A 134 -1.04 -12.22 -5.48
C PRO A 134 -0.47 -13.53 -4.92
N PRO A 135 0.13 -14.39 -5.78
CA PRO A 135 0.92 -15.52 -5.32
C PRO A 135 2.26 -15.07 -4.69
N HIS A 136 2.82 -15.91 -3.84
CA HIS A 136 4.20 -15.74 -3.35
C HIS A 136 5.24 -15.91 -4.45
N PHE A 137 6.41 -15.30 -4.27
CA PHE A 137 7.59 -15.60 -5.08
C PHE A 137 8.22 -16.95 -4.70
N PRO A 138 8.78 -17.70 -5.71
CA PRO A 138 8.77 -17.41 -7.14
C PRO A 138 7.37 -17.54 -7.74
N LEU A 139 7.03 -16.67 -8.70
CA LEU A 139 5.71 -16.67 -9.32
C LEU A 139 5.44 -17.98 -10.05
N PRO A 140 4.23 -18.55 -9.94
CA PRO A 140 3.81 -19.71 -10.73
C PRO A 140 3.71 -19.35 -12.22
N ALA A 141 3.74 -20.37 -13.07
CA ALA A 141 3.60 -20.17 -14.52
C ALA A 141 2.19 -19.69 -14.92
N GLU A 142 1.19 -20.16 -14.20
CA GLU A 142 -0.20 -19.75 -14.42
C GLU A 142 -0.52 -18.49 -13.60
N PRO A 143 -1.27 -17.52 -14.16
CA PRO A 143 -1.67 -16.32 -13.46
C PRO A 143 -2.81 -16.63 -12.46
N VAL A 144 -2.47 -16.77 -11.19
CA VAL A 144 -3.39 -17.15 -10.09
C VAL A 144 -3.68 -16.03 -9.12
N GLY A 145 -3.12 -14.84 -9.35
CA GLY A 145 -3.39 -13.66 -8.53
C GLY A 145 -4.84 -13.22 -8.66
N ARG A 146 -5.38 -12.64 -7.62
CA ARG A 146 -6.78 -12.23 -7.53
C ARG A 146 -6.96 -10.93 -6.75
N VAL A 147 -8.07 -10.24 -7.02
CA VAL A 147 -8.58 -9.13 -6.22
C VAL A 147 -9.76 -9.64 -5.42
N MET A 148 -9.71 -9.41 -4.13
CA MET A 148 -10.69 -9.89 -3.16
C MET A 148 -11.51 -8.73 -2.58
N ALA A 149 -12.73 -9.02 -2.14
CA ALA A 149 -13.50 -8.13 -1.28
C ALA A 149 -13.85 -8.82 0.03
N TYR A 150 -13.72 -8.07 1.12
CA TYR A 150 -14.14 -8.45 2.47
C TYR A 150 -15.26 -7.50 2.92
N ALA A 151 -16.45 -8.04 3.09
CA ALA A 151 -17.61 -7.28 3.53
C ALA A 151 -17.65 -7.13 5.07
N ARG A 152 -18.38 -6.14 5.56
CA ARG A 152 -18.47 -5.84 7.00
C ARG A 152 -19.08 -6.99 7.83
N ASP A 153 -19.88 -7.85 7.23
CA ASP A 153 -20.46 -9.04 7.85
C ASP A 153 -19.50 -10.25 7.88
N GLY A 154 -18.26 -10.07 7.40
CA GLY A 154 -17.24 -11.10 7.30
C GLY A 154 -17.28 -11.91 5.99
N GLY A 155 -18.24 -11.66 5.11
CA GLY A 155 -18.34 -12.32 3.80
C GLY A 155 -17.17 -11.94 2.90
N ARG A 156 -16.63 -12.92 2.15
CA ARG A 156 -15.55 -12.70 1.19
C ARG A 156 -15.92 -13.18 -0.19
N ARG A 157 -15.40 -12.51 -1.21
CA ARG A 157 -15.60 -12.91 -2.61
C ARG A 157 -14.44 -12.46 -3.48
N VAL A 158 -14.19 -13.21 -4.55
CA VAL A 158 -13.29 -12.80 -5.63
C VAL A 158 -14.02 -11.74 -6.48
N ILE A 159 -13.32 -10.66 -6.78
CA ILE A 159 -13.81 -9.57 -7.66
C ILE A 159 -13.30 -9.77 -9.08
N ALA A 160 -12.01 -10.11 -9.19
CA ALA A 160 -11.35 -10.43 -10.44
C ALA A 160 -10.18 -11.40 -10.16
N ASP A 161 -9.83 -12.23 -11.13
CA ASP A 161 -8.74 -13.20 -11.03
C ASP A 161 -7.90 -13.24 -12.31
N GLY A 162 -6.95 -14.18 -12.35
CA GLY A 162 -6.05 -14.34 -13.50
C GLY A 162 -5.01 -13.23 -13.60
N PHE A 163 -4.58 -12.64 -12.47
CA PHE A 163 -3.44 -11.74 -12.41
C PHE A 163 -2.13 -12.52 -12.27
N THR A 164 -1.10 -12.05 -12.98
CA THR A 164 0.27 -12.58 -12.78
C THR A 164 0.82 -12.16 -11.43
N TYR A 165 0.71 -10.86 -11.12
CA TYR A 165 1.09 -10.28 -9.82
C TYR A 165 0.36 -8.94 -9.63
N CYS A 166 -0.82 -9.00 -9.04
CA CYS A 166 -1.54 -7.79 -8.64
C CYS A 166 -0.92 -7.19 -7.37
N ASN A 167 -0.71 -5.88 -7.38
CA ASN A 167 -0.06 -5.15 -6.29
C ASN A 167 -0.95 -3.97 -5.82
N GLY A 168 -0.52 -2.73 -5.96
CA GLY A 168 -1.27 -1.55 -5.57
C GLY A 168 -2.73 -1.56 -5.98
N ILE A 169 -3.63 -1.05 -5.13
CA ILE A 169 -5.06 -0.99 -5.38
C ILE A 169 -5.66 0.30 -4.83
N ALA A 170 -6.47 0.99 -5.60
CA ALA A 170 -7.20 2.18 -5.18
C ALA A 170 -8.51 2.34 -5.98
N PHE A 171 -9.38 3.24 -5.52
CA PHE A 171 -10.49 3.72 -6.33
C PHE A 171 -10.10 4.97 -7.10
N ASP A 172 -10.46 5.00 -8.37
CA ASP A 172 -10.44 6.20 -9.21
C ASP A 172 -11.48 7.23 -8.72
N ARG A 173 -11.43 8.45 -9.22
CA ARG A 173 -12.38 9.53 -8.84
C ARG A 173 -13.84 9.20 -9.12
N ASP A 174 -14.12 8.37 -10.11
CA ASP A 174 -15.45 7.91 -10.47
C ASP A 174 -15.92 6.67 -9.70
N GLY A 175 -15.08 6.13 -8.80
CA GLY A 175 -15.36 4.94 -8.02
C GLY A 175 -15.01 3.63 -8.72
N THR A 176 -14.32 3.67 -9.87
CA THR A 176 -13.82 2.48 -10.55
C THR A 176 -12.58 1.97 -9.81
N LEU A 177 -12.48 0.66 -9.62
CA LEU A 177 -11.34 0.02 -8.98
C LEU A 177 -10.15 -0.04 -9.94
N VAL A 178 -8.99 0.38 -9.47
CA VAL A 178 -7.73 0.42 -10.24
C VAL A 178 -6.69 -0.41 -9.52
N VAL A 179 -5.92 -1.19 -10.28
CA VAL A 179 -4.93 -2.15 -9.75
C VAL A 179 -3.64 -2.07 -10.57
N ILE A 180 -2.51 -2.18 -9.89
CA ILE A 180 -1.23 -2.49 -10.53
C ILE A 180 -1.23 -3.99 -10.90
N GLU A 181 -1.02 -4.29 -12.16
CA GLU A 181 -0.79 -5.67 -12.66
C GLU A 181 0.58 -5.74 -13.33
N GLY A 182 1.48 -6.49 -12.73
CA GLY A 182 2.82 -6.67 -13.24
C GLY A 182 3.53 -5.32 -13.46
N ARG A 183 3.55 -4.83 -14.71
CA ARG A 183 4.24 -3.59 -15.06
C ARG A 183 3.32 -2.42 -15.37
N GLY A 184 2.03 -2.59 -15.25
CA GLY A 184 1.07 -1.59 -15.71
C GLY A 184 -0.03 -1.29 -14.71
N LEU A 185 -0.93 -0.42 -15.13
CA LEU A 185 -2.07 0.04 -14.35
C LEU A 185 -3.36 -0.29 -15.10
N GLN A 186 -4.27 -1.03 -14.46
CA GLN A 186 -5.55 -1.48 -15.03
C GLN A 186 -6.74 -0.98 -14.24
N ARG A 187 -7.83 -0.65 -14.94
CA ARG A 187 -9.18 -0.56 -14.35
C ARG A 187 -9.83 -1.93 -14.32
N ILE A 188 -10.57 -2.21 -13.27
CA ILE A 188 -11.48 -3.35 -13.17
C ILE A 188 -12.90 -2.80 -13.32
N LEU A 189 -13.56 -3.15 -14.42
CA LEU A 189 -14.91 -2.71 -14.72
C LEU A 189 -15.95 -3.47 -13.87
N PRO A 190 -17.18 -2.96 -13.72
CA PRO A 190 -18.22 -3.60 -12.90
C PRO A 190 -18.61 -5.03 -13.33
N ASP A 191 -18.36 -5.38 -14.59
CA ASP A 191 -18.58 -6.74 -15.14
C ASP A 191 -17.38 -7.67 -14.96
N GLY A 192 -16.29 -7.18 -14.35
CA GLY A 192 -15.03 -7.90 -14.13
C GLY A 192 -14.04 -7.84 -15.30
N GLU A 193 -14.41 -7.21 -16.42
CA GLU A 193 -13.47 -6.93 -17.50
C GLU A 193 -12.38 -5.95 -17.04
N ARG A 194 -11.22 -6.00 -17.70
CA ARG A 194 -10.05 -5.20 -17.34
C ARG A 194 -9.58 -4.35 -18.52
N GLU A 195 -9.31 -3.08 -18.25
CA GLU A 195 -8.79 -2.13 -19.23
C GLU A 195 -7.47 -1.53 -18.79
N TRP A 196 -6.48 -1.49 -19.68
CA TRP A 196 -5.23 -0.81 -19.41
C TRP A 196 -5.39 0.71 -19.43
N ILE A 197 -4.96 1.37 -18.35
CA ILE A 197 -4.65 2.80 -18.33
C ILE A 197 -3.24 2.99 -18.91
N VAL A 198 -2.30 2.19 -18.43
CA VAL A 198 -0.91 2.12 -18.88
C VAL A 198 -0.45 0.67 -18.84
N GLU A 199 0.01 0.13 -19.97
CA GLU A 199 0.52 -1.24 -20.03
C GLU A 199 1.92 -1.39 -19.42
N LYS A 200 2.70 -0.28 -19.36
CA LYS A 200 4.07 -0.30 -18.88
C LYS A 200 4.48 0.98 -18.18
N LEU A 201 4.71 0.88 -16.89
CA LEU A 201 5.22 1.94 -16.03
C LEU A 201 6.74 1.82 -15.86
N GLY A 202 7.51 2.48 -16.73
CA GLY A 202 8.97 2.49 -16.64
C GLY A 202 9.65 1.13 -16.78
N ARG A 203 10.80 0.94 -16.10
CA ARG A 203 11.61 -0.28 -16.21
C ARG A 203 11.11 -1.44 -15.33
N GLY A 204 10.71 -1.14 -14.10
CA GLY A 204 10.33 -2.14 -13.09
C GLY A 204 8.82 -2.28 -12.88
N GLY A 205 8.01 -1.42 -13.49
CA GLY A 205 6.58 -1.36 -13.22
C GLY A 205 6.26 -0.49 -12.01
N GLY A 206 5.05 -0.67 -11.49
CA GLY A 206 4.56 0.00 -10.27
C GLY A 206 4.40 -0.97 -9.12
N ASP A 207 4.27 -0.41 -7.92
CA ASP A 207 3.97 -1.11 -6.68
C ASP A 207 2.72 -0.50 -6.03
N GLY A 208 2.74 0.02 -4.82
CA GLY A 208 1.63 0.78 -4.28
C GLY A 208 1.43 2.14 -4.96
N PHE A 209 0.24 2.69 -4.85
CA PHE A 209 -0.08 4.01 -5.42
C PHE A 209 -1.21 4.72 -4.68
N CYS A 210 -1.27 6.03 -4.85
CA CYS A 210 -2.38 6.88 -4.40
C CYS A 210 -2.76 7.88 -5.49
N LEU A 211 -3.84 8.64 -5.29
CA LEU A 211 -4.33 9.63 -6.24
C LEU A 211 -4.40 11.02 -5.60
N ASP A 212 -4.27 12.05 -6.44
CA ASP A 212 -4.66 13.40 -6.08
C ASP A 212 -6.13 13.71 -6.45
N THR A 213 -6.61 14.88 -6.07
CA THR A 213 -8.00 15.32 -6.35
C THR A 213 -8.30 15.57 -7.82
N GLU A 214 -7.28 15.69 -8.69
CA GLU A 214 -7.44 15.75 -10.14
C GLU A 214 -7.53 14.34 -10.77
N GLY A 215 -7.23 13.28 -9.98
CA GLY A 215 -7.24 11.90 -10.41
C GLY A 215 -5.91 11.44 -11.00
N ASN A 216 -4.84 12.21 -10.81
CA ASN A 216 -3.51 11.75 -11.19
C ASN A 216 -3.05 10.65 -10.26
N TYR A 217 -2.49 9.59 -10.82
CA TYR A 217 -1.94 8.46 -10.10
C TYR A 217 -0.49 8.76 -9.72
N TYR A 218 -0.17 8.64 -8.45
CA TYR A 218 1.19 8.69 -7.90
C TYR A 218 1.62 7.27 -7.60
N VAL A 219 2.42 6.69 -8.49
CA VAL A 219 2.77 5.26 -8.47
C VAL A 219 4.21 5.09 -7.98
N ALA A 220 4.40 4.32 -6.92
CA ALA A 220 5.73 3.92 -6.47
C ALA A 220 6.42 3.10 -7.56
N ALA A 221 7.57 3.59 -8.02
CA ALA A 221 8.34 3.02 -9.13
C ALA A 221 9.55 2.27 -8.58
N THR A 222 9.38 0.97 -8.32
CA THR A 222 10.34 0.14 -7.59
C THR A 222 11.77 0.25 -8.12
N VAL A 223 11.99 -0.10 -9.38
CA VAL A 223 13.33 -0.16 -10.01
C VAL A 223 13.82 1.22 -10.48
N ASP A 224 12.89 2.12 -10.81
CA ASP A 224 13.23 3.48 -11.24
C ASP A 224 13.54 4.39 -10.03
N HIS A 225 13.26 3.95 -8.81
CA HIS A 225 13.56 4.57 -7.53
C HIS A 225 12.97 5.98 -7.39
N GLY A 226 11.68 6.03 -7.10
CA GLY A 226 10.91 7.26 -6.95
C GLY A 226 9.42 7.06 -7.10
N VAL A 227 8.69 8.12 -7.36
CA VAL A 227 7.23 8.09 -7.61
C VAL A 227 6.92 8.68 -8.98
N ARG A 228 6.23 7.91 -9.81
CA ARG A 228 5.78 8.31 -11.14
C ARG A 228 4.40 8.94 -11.06
N VAL A 229 4.24 10.11 -11.68
CA VAL A 229 2.94 10.79 -11.74
C VAL A 229 2.34 10.59 -13.12
N VAL A 230 1.14 10.00 -13.17
CA VAL A 230 0.44 9.63 -14.42
C VAL A 230 -0.95 10.23 -14.40
N ASP A 231 -1.38 10.83 -15.52
CA ASP A 231 -2.73 11.37 -15.64
C ASP A 231 -3.81 10.26 -15.77
N PRO A 232 -5.11 10.60 -15.66
CA PRO A 232 -6.20 9.60 -15.75
C PRO A 232 -6.28 8.83 -17.07
N VAL A 233 -5.60 9.29 -18.13
CA VAL A 233 -5.58 8.65 -19.46
C VAL A 233 -4.25 7.97 -19.78
N GLY A 234 -3.32 7.94 -18.81
CA GLY A 234 -2.08 7.16 -18.90
C GLY A 234 -0.84 7.93 -19.37
N ASN A 235 -0.90 9.26 -19.51
CA ASN A 235 0.29 10.04 -19.83
C ASN A 235 1.12 10.29 -18.57
N GLU A 236 2.44 10.09 -18.66
CA GLU A 236 3.36 10.48 -17.60
C GLU A 236 3.49 12.01 -17.55
N LEU A 237 3.19 12.59 -16.37
CA LEU A 237 3.26 14.02 -16.11
C LEU A 237 4.58 14.42 -15.45
N ASP A 238 5.09 13.60 -14.53
CA ASP A 238 6.30 13.89 -13.75
C ASP A 238 6.90 12.60 -13.18
N PHE A 239 8.15 12.71 -12.73
CA PHE A 239 8.82 11.67 -11.98
C PHE A 239 9.55 12.27 -10.77
N LEU A 240 9.06 11.96 -9.59
CA LEU A 240 9.63 12.37 -8.31
C LEU A 240 10.76 11.42 -7.93
N ALA A 241 11.95 11.67 -8.46
CA ALA A 241 13.11 10.79 -8.29
C ALA A 241 13.67 10.84 -6.87
N LEU A 242 14.15 9.70 -6.38
CA LEU A 242 14.99 9.59 -5.20
C LEU A 242 16.46 9.47 -5.60
N GLU A 243 17.36 9.96 -4.73
CA GLU A 243 18.80 9.91 -4.96
C GLU A 243 19.35 8.51 -4.63
N GLY A 244 20.29 8.06 -5.45
CA GLY A 244 20.96 6.76 -5.28
C GLY A 244 20.16 5.58 -5.86
N ASP A 245 20.59 4.38 -5.48
CA ASP A 245 19.89 3.13 -5.83
C ASP A 245 19.01 2.69 -4.66
N GLY A 246 17.82 2.18 -4.95
CA GLY A 246 16.89 1.75 -3.92
C GLY A 246 15.64 1.10 -4.49
N VAL A 247 14.66 0.87 -3.63
CA VAL A 247 13.35 0.30 -3.97
C VAL A 247 12.26 1.11 -3.30
N THR A 248 11.45 1.80 -4.10
CA THR A 248 10.27 2.52 -3.62
C THR A 248 9.05 1.61 -3.76
N THR A 249 8.32 1.37 -2.68
CA THR A 249 7.27 0.34 -2.65
C THR A 249 5.86 0.91 -2.59
N ASN A 250 5.63 1.98 -1.83
CA ASN A 250 4.26 2.49 -1.67
C ASN A 250 4.26 3.99 -1.38
N CYS A 251 3.10 4.65 -1.48
CA CYS A 251 2.97 6.06 -1.15
C CYS A 251 1.56 6.44 -0.70
N CYS A 252 1.45 7.51 0.08
CA CYS A 252 0.18 8.10 0.46
C CYS A 252 0.28 9.62 0.59
N PHE A 253 -0.83 10.31 0.38
CA PHE A 253 -0.94 11.72 0.72
C PHE A 253 -1.24 11.93 2.20
N GLY A 254 -0.69 13.00 2.77
CA GLY A 254 -0.92 13.41 4.14
C GLY A 254 -0.52 14.87 4.37
N GLY A 255 -0.22 15.18 5.65
CA GLY A 255 0.02 16.56 6.08
C GLY A 255 -1.27 17.31 6.37
N THR A 256 -1.16 18.51 6.96
CA THR A 256 -2.32 19.30 7.39
C THR A 256 -3.18 19.83 6.25
N ASP A 257 -2.57 20.06 5.08
CA ASP A 257 -3.22 20.55 3.85
C ASP A 257 -3.46 19.44 2.82
N GLY A 258 -3.03 18.18 3.13
CA GLY A 258 -3.15 17.04 2.25
C GLY A 258 -2.22 17.08 1.03
N ARG A 259 -1.21 17.96 1.00
CA ARG A 259 -0.31 18.17 -0.13
C ARG A 259 1.11 17.66 0.08
N THR A 260 1.29 16.86 1.11
CA THR A 260 2.54 16.11 1.36
C THR A 260 2.37 14.70 0.87
N LEU A 261 3.21 14.26 -0.06
CA LEU A 261 3.30 12.86 -0.47
C LEU A 261 4.38 12.18 0.37
N PHE A 262 4.00 11.17 1.12
CA PHE A 262 4.92 10.25 1.80
C PHE A 262 5.14 9.02 0.95
N ALA A 263 6.37 8.51 0.91
CA ALA A 263 6.68 7.26 0.23
C ALA A 263 7.61 6.38 1.07
N THR A 264 7.38 5.08 0.99
CA THR A 264 8.27 4.07 1.56
C THR A 264 9.40 3.77 0.59
N ASP A 265 10.60 4.17 0.97
CA ASP A 265 11.86 3.82 0.32
C ASP A 265 12.41 2.59 1.04
N ALA A 266 11.87 1.41 0.65
CA ALA A 266 12.01 0.13 1.32
C ALA A 266 13.48 -0.33 1.41
N ILE A 267 14.28 0.04 0.43
CA ILE A 267 15.73 -0.06 0.42
C ILE A 267 16.27 1.34 0.12
N PRO A 268 16.96 1.96 1.09
CA PRO A 268 17.67 1.41 2.27
C PRO A 268 16.81 1.21 3.54
N GLY A 269 15.52 1.51 3.55
CA GLY A 269 14.65 1.32 4.73
C GLY A 269 14.32 2.64 5.42
N ARG A 270 13.71 3.56 4.69
CA ARG A 270 13.31 4.90 5.17
C ARG A 270 11.94 5.30 4.64
N VAL A 271 11.37 6.32 5.22
CA VAL A 271 10.23 7.06 4.68
C VAL A 271 10.70 8.42 4.23
N VAL A 272 10.27 8.83 3.06
CA VAL A 272 10.58 10.15 2.48
C VAL A 272 9.29 10.92 2.23
N ALA A 273 9.41 12.25 2.08
CA ALA A 273 8.28 13.13 1.77
C ALA A 273 8.63 14.18 0.73
N TRP A 274 7.66 14.52 -0.10
CA TRP A 274 7.64 15.71 -0.95
C TRP A 274 6.50 16.62 -0.50
N GLU A 275 6.82 17.84 -0.08
CA GLU A 275 5.85 18.81 0.41
C GLU A 275 5.39 19.78 -0.69
N GLY A 276 4.18 20.32 -0.54
CA GLY A 276 3.65 21.36 -1.41
C GLY A 276 3.31 20.90 -2.82
N LEU A 277 2.82 19.66 -2.97
CA LEU A 277 2.36 19.16 -4.26
C LEU A 277 1.21 20.05 -4.81
N PRO A 278 1.04 20.09 -6.16
CA PRO A 278 0.07 20.98 -6.81
C PRO A 278 -1.37 20.78 -6.32
N HIS A 279 -1.74 19.51 -6.09
CA HIS A 279 -3.09 19.12 -5.68
C HIS A 279 -3.02 18.28 -4.40
N PRO A 280 -4.01 18.41 -3.50
CA PRO A 280 -4.10 17.54 -2.34
C PRO A 280 -4.47 16.12 -2.76
N GLY A 281 -4.15 15.15 -1.91
CA GLY A 281 -4.53 13.76 -2.10
C GLY A 281 -6.04 13.56 -2.13
N LEU A 282 -6.49 12.58 -2.94
CA LEU A 282 -7.86 12.11 -2.91
C LEU A 282 -8.16 11.49 -1.55
N ARG A 283 -9.27 11.91 -0.96
CA ARG A 283 -9.64 11.44 0.38
C ARG A 283 -10.00 9.96 0.36
N MET A 284 -9.30 9.18 1.16
CA MET A 284 -9.59 7.75 1.36
C MET A 284 -10.74 7.56 2.35
N HIS A 285 -11.53 6.52 2.14
CA HIS A 285 -12.54 6.10 3.11
C HIS A 285 -11.89 5.37 4.28
N THR A 286 -12.42 5.59 5.48
CA THR A 286 -12.03 4.83 6.68
C THR A 286 -12.95 3.62 6.86
N TRP A 287 -12.38 2.52 7.36
CA TRP A 287 -13.18 1.34 7.66
C TRP A 287 -14.06 1.58 8.89
N PRO A 288 -15.40 1.40 8.77
CA PRO A 288 -16.33 1.70 9.88
C PRO A 288 -16.39 0.62 10.96
N GLY A 289 -15.61 -0.46 10.83
CA GLY A 289 -15.70 -1.65 11.68
C GLY A 289 -16.64 -2.72 11.11
N PRO A 290 -16.75 -3.88 11.78
CA PRO A 290 -17.70 -4.92 11.39
C PRO A 290 -19.14 -4.45 11.53
N ALA A 291 -20.05 -5.09 10.81
CA ALA A 291 -21.49 -4.76 10.84
C ALA A 291 -22.15 -5.22 12.14
#